data_c5f2e99ea63e30bdb711df0646ce36e9
#
_entry.id   c5f2e99ea63e30bdb711df0646ce36e9
#
_cell.length_a   1.000
_cell.length_b   1.000
_cell.length_c   1.000
_cell.angle_alpha   90.00
_cell.angle_beta   90.00
_cell.angle_gamma   90.00
#
_symmetry.space_group_name_H-M   'P 1'
#
loop_
_entity.id
_entity.type
_entity.pdbx_description
1 polymer ?
#
loop_
_entity_poly.entity_id
_entity_poly.type
_entity_poly.pdbx_seq_one_letter_code
_entity_poly.pdbx_strand_id
1 'polypeptide(L)'
;MDKRLKFNEPWILQRADPYVYEKDGWYYFTASVPAYDSIVLRRAKKLADLPQAEEVIIWKKHESGPMSKHIWAPELHYLEGKWYIYFAGGEEEDIWKIRPYVLECQGQDPLADAWVEKGKMQRADGDEFSFEAFSLDATVFE
;
A
#
# COMPACT_ATOMS: atom_id res chain seq x y z
N MET A 1 -22.90 21.05 22.09
CA MET A 1 -22.91 19.75 21.40
C MET A 1 -21.56 19.10 21.59
N ASP A 2 -21.49 18.05 22.35
CA ASP A 2 -20.24 17.33 22.66
C ASP A 2 -19.79 16.57 21.41
N LYS A 3 -18.79 17.09 20.70
CA LYS A 3 -18.19 16.43 19.54
C LYS A 3 -17.09 15.45 20.00
N ARG A 4 -17.35 14.62 21.00
CA ARG A 4 -16.44 13.52 21.29
C ARG A 4 -16.43 12.59 20.09
N LEU A 5 -15.26 12.45 19.46
CA LEU A 5 -15.05 11.45 18.45
C LEU A 5 -15.43 10.07 19.04
N LYS A 6 -16.44 9.45 18.48
CA LYS A 6 -16.85 8.11 18.89
C LYS A 6 -15.99 7.12 18.13
N PHE A 7 -15.02 6.51 18.80
CA PHE A 7 -14.13 5.48 18.25
C PHE A 7 -14.68 4.05 18.46
N ASN A 8 -15.99 3.90 18.49
CA ASN A 8 -16.66 2.62 18.71
C ASN A 8 -16.99 1.85 17.43
N GLU A 9 -16.67 2.44 16.27
CA GLU A 9 -16.84 1.82 14.95
C GLU A 9 -15.59 2.06 14.09
N PRO A 10 -15.25 1.14 13.17
CA PRO A 10 -14.16 1.37 12.24
C PRO A 10 -14.39 2.63 11.41
N TRP A 11 -13.34 3.42 11.24
CA TRP A 11 -13.40 4.64 10.43
C TRP A 11 -13.63 4.34 8.96
N ILE A 12 -12.93 3.34 8.41
CA ILE A 12 -13.17 2.78 7.09
C ILE A 12 -13.35 1.27 7.23
N LEU A 13 -14.50 0.77 6.77
CA LEU A 13 -14.85 -0.64 6.96
C LEU A 13 -13.97 -1.58 6.14
N GLN A 14 -13.62 -2.72 6.73
CA GLN A 14 -12.91 -3.82 6.08
C GLN A 14 -11.60 -3.38 5.39
N ARG A 15 -10.86 -2.50 6.04
CA ARG A 15 -9.54 -2.06 5.59
C ARG A 15 -8.56 -2.22 6.77
N ALA A 16 -7.63 -3.18 6.62
CA ALA A 16 -6.59 -3.46 7.60
C ALA A 16 -5.32 -2.70 7.27
N ASP A 17 -4.48 -2.48 8.29
CA ASP A 17 -3.18 -1.80 8.16
C ASP A 17 -3.28 -0.48 7.39
N PRO A 18 -4.15 0.44 7.81
CA PRO A 18 -4.40 1.68 7.07
C PRO A 18 -3.17 2.59 7.07
N TYR A 19 -2.91 3.20 5.92
CA TYR A 19 -1.86 4.19 5.76
C TYR A 19 -2.41 5.46 5.11
N VAL A 20 -2.07 6.60 5.67
CA VAL A 20 -2.46 7.92 5.14
C VAL A 20 -1.21 8.74 4.85
N TYR A 21 -1.17 9.31 3.66
CA TYR A 21 -0.11 10.22 3.21
C TYR A 21 -0.73 11.57 2.83
N GLU A 22 -0.15 12.64 3.36
CA GLU A 22 -0.60 14.00 3.03
C GLU A 22 0.40 14.65 2.07
N LYS A 23 -0.13 15.23 0.99
CA LYS A 23 0.68 15.99 0.04
C LYS A 23 -0.17 17.09 -0.63
N ASP A 24 0.33 18.32 -0.60
CA ASP A 24 -0.27 19.48 -1.28
C ASP A 24 -1.75 19.69 -0.95
N GLY A 25 -2.11 19.46 0.32
CA GLY A 25 -3.47 19.62 0.83
C GLY A 25 -4.43 18.51 0.42
N TRP A 26 -3.93 17.38 -0.07
CA TRP A 26 -4.68 16.15 -0.27
C TRP A 26 -4.23 15.06 0.70
N TYR A 27 -5.20 14.33 1.21
CA TYR A 27 -4.98 13.11 1.97
C TYR A 27 -5.21 11.91 1.05
N TYR A 28 -4.23 11.02 1.01
CA TYR A 28 -4.27 9.78 0.25
C TYR A 28 -4.34 8.61 1.23
N PHE A 29 -5.18 7.65 0.95
CA PHE A 29 -5.41 6.49 1.81
C PHE A 29 -5.19 5.20 1.03
N THR A 30 -4.52 4.25 1.66
CA THR A 30 -4.40 2.87 1.20
C THR A 30 -4.47 1.92 2.38
N ALA A 31 -4.78 0.65 2.13
CA ALA A 31 -4.87 -0.39 3.15
C ALA A 31 -4.93 -1.77 2.52
N SER A 32 -4.76 -2.81 3.31
CA SER A 32 -5.07 -4.19 2.89
C SER A 32 -6.57 -4.36 2.67
N VAL A 33 -6.96 -4.95 1.55
CA VAL A 33 -8.36 -5.31 1.26
C VAL A 33 -8.64 -6.74 1.71
N PRO A 34 -9.91 -7.11 2.01
CA PRO A 34 -10.22 -8.44 2.56
C PRO A 34 -9.81 -9.62 1.70
N ALA A 35 -9.84 -9.48 0.37
CA ALA A 35 -9.44 -10.53 -0.56
C ALA A 35 -7.92 -10.69 -0.70
N TYR A 36 -7.12 -9.74 -0.21
CA TYR A 36 -5.66 -9.71 -0.31
C TYR A 36 -5.15 -9.85 -1.75
N ASP A 37 -5.87 -9.25 -2.70
CA ASP A 37 -5.68 -9.46 -4.14
C ASP A 37 -5.38 -8.18 -4.94
N SER A 38 -5.41 -7.04 -4.29
CA SER A 38 -5.28 -5.75 -4.98
C SER A 38 -4.75 -4.67 -4.06
N ILE A 39 -4.30 -3.58 -4.69
CA ILE A 39 -3.94 -2.34 -4.01
C ILE A 39 -4.91 -1.25 -4.45
N VAL A 40 -5.46 -0.55 -3.47
CA VAL A 40 -6.48 0.47 -3.65
C VAL A 40 -5.99 1.81 -3.12
N LEU A 41 -6.46 2.90 -3.74
CA LEU A 41 -6.23 4.26 -3.28
C LEU A 41 -7.53 5.03 -3.18
N ARG A 42 -7.62 5.89 -2.17
CA ARG A 42 -8.61 6.96 -2.04
C ARG A 42 -7.89 8.28 -1.84
N ARG A 43 -8.54 9.39 -2.17
CA ARG A 43 -8.06 10.72 -1.78
C ARG A 43 -9.21 11.65 -1.44
N ALA A 44 -8.94 12.60 -0.55
CA ALA A 44 -9.87 13.65 -0.17
C ALA A 44 -9.11 14.90 0.29
N LYS A 45 -9.77 16.07 0.23
CA LYS A 45 -9.22 17.33 0.75
C LYS A 45 -9.27 17.42 2.28
N LYS A 46 -10.10 16.60 2.91
CA LYS A 46 -10.20 16.51 4.37
C LYS A 46 -10.08 15.05 4.78
N LEU A 47 -9.37 14.82 5.85
CA LEU A 47 -9.20 13.47 6.41
C LEU A 47 -10.57 12.80 6.69
N ALA A 48 -11.53 13.57 7.20
CA ALA A 48 -12.86 13.09 7.54
C ALA A 48 -13.69 12.62 6.33
N ASP A 49 -13.32 13.01 5.11
CA ASP A 49 -14.05 12.67 3.88
C ASP A 49 -13.52 11.38 3.22
N LEU A 50 -12.40 10.84 3.68
CA LEU A 50 -11.82 9.59 3.14
C LEU A 50 -12.77 8.38 3.18
N PRO A 51 -13.60 8.18 4.23
CA PRO A 51 -14.54 7.06 4.26
C PRO A 51 -15.54 7.04 3.10
N GLN A 52 -15.95 8.21 2.59
CA GLN A 52 -16.89 8.37 1.48
C GLN A 52 -16.21 8.63 0.14
N ALA A 53 -14.88 8.75 0.11
CA ALA A 53 -14.14 8.98 -1.12
C ALA A 53 -14.20 7.75 -2.03
N GLU A 54 -14.20 8.00 -3.35
CA GLU A 54 -14.11 6.92 -4.34
C GLU A 54 -12.82 6.13 -4.15
N GLU A 55 -12.95 4.80 -4.16
CA GLU A 55 -11.82 3.89 -4.10
C GLU A 55 -11.45 3.38 -5.49
N VAL A 56 -10.20 3.55 -5.87
CA VAL A 56 -9.67 3.11 -7.15
C VAL A 56 -8.72 1.95 -6.95
N ILE A 57 -8.93 0.85 -7.67
CA ILE A 57 -7.96 -0.24 -7.75
C ILE A 57 -6.86 0.18 -8.72
N ILE A 58 -5.64 0.30 -8.22
CA ILE A 58 -4.50 0.74 -9.04
C ILE A 58 -3.63 -0.44 -9.50
N TRP A 59 -3.74 -1.59 -8.85
CA TRP A 59 -2.98 -2.78 -9.20
C TRP A 59 -3.66 -4.05 -8.67
N LYS A 60 -3.50 -5.17 -9.38
CA LYS A 60 -4.01 -6.49 -8.99
C LYS A 60 -2.88 -7.50 -8.95
N LYS A 61 -3.00 -8.48 -8.05
CA LYS A 61 -2.05 -9.58 -7.89
C LYS A 61 -1.86 -10.38 -9.17
N HIS A 62 -0.74 -11.06 -9.27
CA HIS A 62 -0.50 -12.08 -10.29
C HIS A 62 -1.32 -13.36 -10.01
N GLU A 63 -1.48 -14.19 -11.02
CA GLU A 63 -2.12 -15.51 -10.90
C GLU A 63 -1.21 -16.54 -10.22
N SER A 64 0.11 -16.41 -10.40
CA SER A 64 1.12 -17.31 -9.85
C SER A 64 2.46 -16.57 -9.66
N GLY A 65 3.40 -17.19 -8.95
CA GLY A 65 4.73 -16.63 -8.71
C GLY A 65 4.73 -15.47 -7.73
N PRO A 66 5.76 -14.62 -7.79
CA PRO A 66 5.84 -13.43 -6.92
C PRO A 66 4.61 -12.53 -7.03
N MET A 67 4.15 -11.97 -5.91
CA MET A 67 2.98 -11.07 -5.82
C MET A 67 1.67 -11.72 -6.25
N SER A 68 1.51 -13.03 -6.03
CA SER A 68 0.27 -13.75 -6.36
C SER A 68 -0.61 -14.08 -5.15
N LYS A 69 -0.13 -13.81 -3.93
CA LYS A 69 -0.83 -14.12 -2.68
C LYS A 69 -0.53 -13.08 -1.61
N HIS A 70 -1.45 -12.92 -0.65
CA HIS A 70 -1.22 -12.09 0.55
C HIS A 70 -0.68 -10.70 0.22
N ILE A 71 -1.41 -9.92 -0.56
CA ILE A 71 -1.08 -8.53 -0.85
C ILE A 71 -1.47 -7.70 0.38
N TRP A 72 -0.49 -7.34 1.20
CA TRP A 72 -0.69 -6.78 2.53
C TRP A 72 0.00 -5.43 2.74
N ALA A 73 -0.60 -4.63 3.61
CA ALA A 73 -0.04 -3.43 4.23
C ALA A 73 0.68 -2.49 3.25
N PRO A 74 0.01 -2.04 2.19
CA PRO A 74 0.61 -1.07 1.27
C PRO A 74 0.82 0.28 1.96
N GLU A 75 1.94 0.93 1.65
CA GLU A 75 2.23 2.31 2.03
C GLU A 75 2.54 3.14 0.78
N LEU A 76 1.88 4.29 0.68
CA LEU A 76 2.09 5.25 -0.42
C LEU A 76 3.10 6.30 0.01
N HIS A 77 4.14 6.52 -0.80
CA HIS A 77 5.17 7.53 -0.58
C HIS A 77 5.44 8.35 -1.83
N TYR A 78 5.78 9.62 -1.64
CA TYR A 78 6.27 10.49 -2.71
C TYR A 78 7.74 10.81 -2.44
N LEU A 79 8.63 10.26 -3.26
CA LEU A 79 10.07 10.32 -3.09
C LEU A 79 10.72 10.75 -4.40
N GLU A 80 11.63 11.71 -4.34
CA GLU A 80 12.40 12.18 -5.50
C GLU A 80 11.52 12.51 -6.73
N GLY A 81 10.36 13.12 -6.50
CA GLY A 81 9.45 13.55 -7.57
C GLY A 81 8.54 12.47 -8.14
N LYS A 82 8.46 11.30 -7.52
CA LYS A 82 7.63 10.18 -7.97
C LYS A 82 6.83 9.57 -6.84
N TRP A 83 5.69 8.95 -7.19
CA TRP A 83 4.90 8.13 -6.29
C TRP A 83 5.36 6.68 -6.31
N TYR A 84 5.49 6.10 -5.12
CA TYR A 84 5.81 4.69 -4.92
C TYR A 84 4.82 4.05 -3.96
N ILE A 85 4.55 2.77 -4.14
CA ILE A 85 3.87 1.94 -3.14
C ILE A 85 4.78 0.79 -2.77
N TYR A 86 5.01 0.65 -1.46
CA TYR A 86 5.71 -0.47 -0.86
C TYR A 86 4.67 -1.38 -0.20
N PHE A 87 4.73 -2.67 -0.47
CA PHE A 87 3.76 -3.63 0.05
C PHE A 87 4.39 -5.00 0.23
N ALA A 88 3.74 -5.84 1.05
CA ALA A 88 4.12 -7.23 1.21
C ALA A 88 3.32 -8.11 0.25
N GLY A 89 3.99 -9.07 -0.37
CA GLY A 89 3.36 -10.05 -1.24
C GLY A 89 3.94 -11.44 -1.05
N GLY A 90 3.08 -12.46 -1.13
CA GLY A 90 3.43 -13.87 -1.10
C GLY A 90 3.35 -14.49 -2.50
N GLU A 91 3.53 -15.81 -2.52
CA GLU A 91 3.42 -16.61 -3.74
C GLU A 91 2.33 -17.66 -3.56
N GLU A 92 1.55 -17.95 -4.62
CA GLU A 92 0.49 -18.95 -4.56
C GLU A 92 1.06 -20.35 -4.26
N GLU A 93 2.27 -20.63 -4.76
CA GLU A 93 2.98 -21.90 -4.60
C GLU A 93 3.59 -22.08 -3.21
N ASP A 94 3.91 -20.95 -2.53
CA ASP A 94 4.42 -20.89 -1.16
C ASP A 94 3.88 -19.64 -0.49
N ILE A 95 2.72 -19.74 0.12
CA ILE A 95 1.97 -18.60 0.67
C ILE A 95 2.71 -17.84 1.78
N TRP A 96 3.70 -18.47 2.43
CA TRP A 96 4.48 -17.88 3.50
C TRP A 96 5.80 -17.28 3.02
N LYS A 97 6.11 -17.39 1.74
CA LYS A 97 7.23 -16.69 1.12
C LYS A 97 6.86 -15.22 0.89
N ILE A 98 6.69 -14.50 1.97
CA ILE A 98 6.28 -13.09 1.96
C ILE A 98 7.52 -12.20 1.93
N ARG A 99 7.54 -11.29 0.97
CA ARG A 99 8.65 -10.35 0.73
C ARG A 99 8.11 -8.96 0.41
N PRO A 100 8.89 -7.90 0.63
CA PRO A 100 8.51 -6.55 0.25
C PRO A 100 8.73 -6.29 -1.24
N TYR A 101 7.73 -5.68 -1.87
CA TYR A 101 7.73 -5.29 -3.29
C TYR A 101 7.42 -3.81 -3.47
N VAL A 102 7.72 -3.29 -4.64
CA VAL A 102 7.58 -1.86 -4.96
C VAL A 102 6.86 -1.67 -6.28
N LEU A 103 5.88 -0.76 -6.29
CA LEU A 103 5.28 -0.20 -7.48
C LEU A 103 5.72 1.26 -7.65
N GLU A 104 5.88 1.71 -8.89
CA GLU A 104 6.17 3.10 -9.23
C GLU A 104 5.08 3.64 -10.15
N CYS A 105 4.53 4.81 -9.82
CA CYS A 105 3.59 5.51 -10.68
C CYS A 105 4.32 6.21 -11.82
N GLN A 106 3.79 6.08 -13.02
CA GLN A 106 4.41 6.65 -14.24
C GLN A 106 4.06 8.12 -14.47
N GLY A 107 3.15 8.68 -13.66
CA GLY A 107 2.73 10.07 -13.76
C GLY A 107 2.63 10.74 -12.38
N GLN A 108 1.98 11.90 -12.34
CA GLN A 108 1.84 12.69 -11.11
C GLN A 108 0.51 12.44 -10.39
N ASP A 109 -0.47 11.80 -11.01
CA ASP A 109 -1.74 11.44 -10.37
C ASP A 109 -1.76 9.94 -10.01
N PRO A 110 -1.56 9.59 -8.73
CA PRO A 110 -1.46 8.18 -8.32
C PRO A 110 -2.78 7.40 -8.45
N LEU A 111 -3.93 8.09 -8.59
CA LEU A 111 -5.22 7.44 -8.77
C LEU A 111 -5.56 7.22 -10.25
N ALA A 112 -4.97 7.98 -11.17
CA ALA A 112 -5.31 7.94 -12.59
C ALA A 112 -4.19 7.40 -13.48
N ASP A 113 -2.94 7.64 -13.11
CA ASP A 113 -1.79 7.27 -13.93
C ASP A 113 -1.39 5.80 -13.73
N ALA A 114 -0.74 5.23 -14.74
CA ALA A 114 -0.32 3.83 -14.72
C ALA A 114 0.75 3.56 -13.66
N TRP A 115 0.65 2.39 -13.04
CA TRP A 115 1.64 1.87 -12.12
C TRP A 115 2.44 0.74 -12.75
N VAL A 116 3.74 0.69 -12.51
CA VAL A 116 4.62 -0.39 -12.96
C VAL A 116 5.29 -1.07 -11.78
N GLU A 117 5.51 -2.36 -11.91
CA GLU A 117 6.20 -3.17 -10.93
C GLU A 117 7.71 -2.93 -11.00
N LYS A 118 8.31 -2.61 -9.85
CA LYS A 118 9.77 -2.47 -9.72
C LYS A 118 10.40 -3.73 -9.14
N GLY A 119 9.59 -4.70 -8.74
CA GLY A 119 10.04 -5.98 -8.20
C GLY A 119 10.24 -5.97 -6.69
N LYS A 120 10.93 -7.00 -6.21
CA LYS A 120 11.27 -7.16 -4.81
C LYS A 120 12.28 -6.11 -4.37
N MET A 121 12.11 -5.57 -3.17
CA MET A 121 13.11 -4.67 -2.57
C MET A 121 14.47 -5.37 -2.48
N GLN A 122 15.52 -4.62 -2.76
CA GLN A 122 16.89 -5.11 -2.65
C GLN A 122 17.44 -4.82 -1.24
N ARG A 123 18.19 -5.76 -0.69
CA ARG A 123 18.95 -5.52 0.53
C ARG A 123 20.17 -4.65 0.27
N ALA A 124 20.63 -3.96 1.30
CA ALA A 124 21.85 -3.16 1.21
C ALA A 124 23.10 -4.02 0.95
N ASP A 125 24.13 -3.43 0.36
CA ASP A 125 25.41 -4.10 0.17
C ASP A 125 25.97 -4.55 1.53
N GLY A 126 26.35 -5.83 1.62
CA GLY A 126 26.88 -6.44 2.84
C GLY A 126 25.81 -6.92 3.82
N ASP A 127 24.54 -6.70 3.55
CA ASP A 127 23.44 -7.27 4.33
C ASP A 127 23.17 -8.72 3.87
N GLU A 128 23.48 -9.68 4.71
CA GLU A 128 23.29 -11.10 4.42
C GLU A 128 21.99 -11.67 4.95
N PHE A 129 21.19 -10.88 5.68
CA PHE A 129 20.03 -11.35 6.43
C PHE A 129 18.69 -10.85 5.92
N SER A 130 18.59 -9.59 5.48
CA SER A 130 17.34 -9.02 5.04
C SER A 130 16.74 -9.77 3.86
N PHE A 131 15.43 -10.01 3.93
CA PHE A 131 14.63 -10.67 2.88
C PHE A 131 14.98 -12.16 2.61
N GLU A 132 15.78 -12.79 3.45
CA GLU A 132 16.03 -14.24 3.39
C GLU A 132 14.85 -15.04 3.99
N ALA A 133 14.14 -14.45 4.92
CA ALA A 133 12.98 -15.04 5.56
C ALA A 133 11.74 -14.16 5.36
N PHE A 134 10.66 -14.51 6.00
CA PHE A 134 9.40 -13.78 6.07
C PHE A 134 9.65 -12.29 6.39
N SER A 135 9.26 -11.40 5.47
CA SER A 135 9.48 -9.96 5.60
C SER A 135 8.26 -9.19 5.11
N LEU A 136 7.73 -8.31 5.95
CA LEU A 136 6.54 -7.51 5.67
C LEU A 136 6.60 -6.16 6.40
N ASP A 137 5.58 -5.33 6.18
CA ASP A 137 5.38 -4.04 6.86
C ASP A 137 6.58 -3.08 6.69
N ALA A 138 7.14 -3.05 5.49
CA ALA A 138 8.20 -2.11 5.15
C ALA A 138 7.69 -0.68 5.16
N THR A 139 8.46 0.22 5.74
CA THR A 139 8.25 1.67 5.65
C THR A 139 9.48 2.36 5.11
N VAL A 140 9.30 3.55 4.57
CA VAL A 140 10.35 4.34 3.94
C VAL A 140 10.35 5.76 4.51
N PHE A 141 11.51 6.33 4.74
CA PHE A 141 11.70 7.71 5.17
C PHE A 141 12.98 8.28 4.55
N GLU A 142 13.04 9.60 4.41
CA GLU A 142 14.21 10.36 4.01
C GLU A 142 14.99 10.92 5.21
#